data_0731d5475137e760f6c7d49da06cec39
#
_entry.id   0731d5475137e760f6c7d49da06cec39
#
_cell.length_a   1.000
_cell.length_b   1.000
_cell.length_c   1.000
_cell.angle_alpha   90.00
_cell.angle_beta   90.00
_cell.angle_gamma   90.00
#
_symmetry.space_group_name_H-M   'P 1'
#
loop_
_entity.id
_entity.type
_entity.pdbx_description
1 polymer ?
#
loop_
_entity_poly.entity_id
_entity_poly.type
_entity_poly.pdbx_seq_one_letter_code
_entity_poly.pdbx_strand_id
1 'polypeptide(L)'
;MLPTADVSVRPAVPGDETRIAAIQLAAWRAAHVDVLGEVVLDSLDEQAFVEQWRQAVSNAPGPGYHVLVACDGPRVVGVASIAPVAPADPLQAPGGIVLALEVDPPDQRVGHGSRLLAAAVDLLRADGADQVQTWVVDGDTAREHFLSGAGLGPDGRTRRLATGPGPDDEAHVVTEARWYASI
;
A
#
# COMPACT_ATOMS: atom_id res chain seq x y z
N MET A 1 -5.25 28.66 -21.60
CA MET A 1 -5.10 28.34 -20.17
C MET A 1 -5.32 26.84 -20.05
N LEU A 2 -4.26 26.05 -19.93
CA LEU A 2 -4.38 24.61 -19.74
C LEU A 2 -4.98 24.40 -18.35
N PRO A 3 -5.96 23.48 -18.18
CA PRO A 3 -6.46 23.16 -16.86
C PRO A 3 -5.30 22.61 -16.03
N THR A 4 -5.02 23.25 -14.90
CA THR A 4 -4.14 22.67 -13.89
C THR A 4 -4.76 21.36 -13.48
N ALA A 5 -4.05 20.25 -13.67
CA ALA A 5 -4.52 18.95 -13.16
C ALA A 5 -4.80 19.14 -11.66
N ASP A 6 -6.06 18.97 -11.28
CA ASP A 6 -6.51 19.07 -9.87
C ASP A 6 -6.14 17.76 -9.16
N VAL A 7 -4.83 17.60 -8.95
CA VAL A 7 -4.27 16.40 -8.32
C VAL A 7 -4.25 16.61 -6.82
N SER A 8 -4.97 15.77 -6.09
CA SER A 8 -5.09 15.87 -4.65
C SER A 8 -4.95 14.51 -3.97
N VAL A 9 -4.69 14.54 -2.66
CA VAL A 9 -4.81 13.39 -1.77
C VAL A 9 -5.80 13.75 -0.67
N ARG A 10 -6.73 12.84 -0.40
CA ARG A 10 -7.75 13.02 0.64
C ARG A 10 -7.97 11.71 1.41
N PRO A 11 -8.55 11.76 2.61
CA PRO A 11 -9.08 10.56 3.23
C PRO A 11 -10.11 9.87 2.32
N ALA A 12 -10.08 8.53 2.31
CA ALA A 12 -11.11 7.76 1.65
C ALA A 12 -12.46 7.93 2.34
N VAL A 13 -13.53 7.90 1.57
CA VAL A 13 -14.90 7.99 2.07
C VAL A 13 -15.72 6.78 1.61
N PRO A 14 -16.82 6.43 2.30
CA PRO A 14 -17.73 5.40 1.84
C PRO A 14 -18.16 5.65 0.39
N GLY A 15 -18.03 4.62 -0.45
CA GLY A 15 -18.21 4.67 -1.90
C GLY A 15 -16.91 4.59 -2.70
N ASP A 16 -15.74 4.86 -2.09
CA ASP A 16 -14.44 4.70 -2.75
C ASP A 16 -13.98 3.23 -2.84
N GLU A 17 -14.49 2.34 -2.00
CA GLU A 17 -13.99 0.98 -1.80
C GLU A 17 -13.95 0.13 -3.07
N THR A 18 -14.95 0.26 -3.93
CA THR A 18 -15.00 -0.48 -5.20
C THR A 18 -13.87 -0.04 -6.13
N ARG A 19 -13.63 1.27 -6.21
CA ARG A 19 -12.55 1.80 -7.04
C ARG A 19 -11.17 1.47 -6.45
N ILE A 20 -11.02 1.54 -5.13
CA ILE A 20 -9.79 1.16 -4.43
C ILE A 20 -9.45 -0.32 -4.69
N ALA A 21 -10.42 -1.23 -4.56
CA ALA A 21 -10.24 -2.65 -4.83
C ALA A 21 -9.79 -2.90 -6.28
N ALA A 22 -10.44 -2.24 -7.24
CA ALA A 22 -10.08 -2.35 -8.66
C ALA A 22 -8.64 -1.87 -8.93
N ILE A 23 -8.23 -0.75 -8.33
CA ILE A 23 -6.85 -0.22 -8.43
C ILE A 23 -5.84 -1.22 -7.87
N GLN A 24 -6.11 -1.75 -6.68
CA GLN A 24 -5.20 -2.70 -6.04
C GLN A 24 -5.02 -3.96 -6.87
N LEU A 25 -6.11 -4.55 -7.36
CA LEU A 25 -6.06 -5.74 -8.19
C LEU A 25 -5.37 -5.49 -9.54
N ALA A 26 -5.60 -4.34 -10.16
CA ALA A 26 -4.92 -3.96 -11.40
C ALA A 26 -3.42 -3.77 -11.19
N ALA A 27 -3.03 -3.08 -10.11
CA ALA A 27 -1.64 -2.87 -9.75
C ALA A 27 -0.92 -4.19 -9.44
N TRP A 28 -1.57 -5.10 -8.70
CA TRP A 28 -1.01 -6.41 -8.38
C TRP A 28 -0.83 -7.28 -9.62
N ARG A 29 -1.80 -7.31 -10.54
CA ARG A 29 -1.66 -8.02 -11.82
C ARG A 29 -0.51 -7.47 -12.65
N ALA A 30 -0.33 -6.16 -12.65
CA ALA A 30 0.76 -5.53 -13.39
C ALA A 30 2.15 -5.75 -12.78
N ALA A 31 2.25 -5.79 -11.43
CA ALA A 31 3.53 -5.84 -10.74
C ALA A 31 3.99 -7.25 -10.35
N HIS A 32 3.06 -8.18 -10.11
CA HIS A 32 3.36 -9.43 -9.42
C HIS A 32 3.00 -10.70 -10.20
N VAL A 33 2.67 -10.58 -11.50
CA VAL A 33 2.34 -11.76 -12.32
C VAL A 33 3.48 -12.78 -12.37
N ASP A 34 4.72 -12.30 -12.43
CA ASP A 34 5.91 -13.17 -12.46
C ASP A 34 6.21 -13.84 -11.11
N VAL A 35 5.72 -13.27 -10.01
CA VAL A 35 5.96 -13.76 -8.65
C VAL A 35 4.80 -14.60 -8.13
N LEU A 36 3.56 -14.14 -8.34
CA LEU A 36 2.35 -14.83 -7.84
C LEU A 36 1.79 -15.84 -8.84
N GLY A 37 2.05 -15.63 -10.14
CA GLY A 37 1.47 -16.41 -11.23
C GLY A 37 0.03 -15.99 -11.57
N GLU A 38 -0.35 -16.19 -12.82
CA GLU A 38 -1.70 -15.84 -13.32
C GLU A 38 -2.81 -16.57 -12.55
N VAL A 39 -2.62 -17.86 -12.23
CA VAL A 39 -3.63 -18.67 -11.54
C VAL A 39 -4.00 -18.08 -10.17
N VAL A 40 -3.01 -17.62 -9.41
CA VAL A 40 -3.25 -16.99 -8.10
C VAL A 40 -3.96 -15.65 -8.29
N LEU A 41 -3.50 -14.82 -9.22
CA LEU A 41 -4.07 -13.52 -9.48
C LEU A 41 -5.51 -13.60 -10.02
N ASP A 42 -5.82 -14.60 -10.85
CA ASP A 42 -7.17 -14.84 -11.38
C ASP A 42 -8.13 -15.42 -10.35
N SER A 43 -7.60 -16.07 -9.32
CA SER A 43 -8.40 -16.60 -8.21
C SER A 43 -8.79 -15.55 -7.17
N LEU A 44 -8.27 -14.31 -7.26
CA LEU A 44 -8.58 -13.25 -6.32
C LEU A 44 -10.04 -12.82 -6.44
N ASP A 45 -10.75 -12.85 -5.31
CA ASP A 45 -12.16 -12.46 -5.23
C ASP A 45 -12.28 -10.93 -5.08
N GLU A 46 -12.67 -10.26 -6.15
CA GLU A 46 -12.86 -8.80 -6.15
C GLU A 46 -13.87 -8.35 -5.09
N GLN A 47 -14.94 -9.12 -4.84
CA GLN A 47 -15.95 -8.79 -3.83
C GLN A 47 -15.35 -8.84 -2.41
N ALA A 48 -14.48 -9.79 -2.15
CA ALA A 48 -13.77 -9.88 -0.88
C ALA A 48 -12.86 -8.66 -0.68
N PHE A 49 -12.17 -8.19 -1.72
CA PHE A 49 -11.37 -6.96 -1.67
C PHE A 49 -12.24 -5.73 -1.42
N VAL A 50 -13.37 -5.59 -2.10
CA VAL A 50 -14.31 -4.48 -1.88
C VAL A 50 -14.80 -4.47 -0.43
N GLU A 51 -15.16 -5.63 0.13
CA GLU A 51 -15.61 -5.73 1.52
C GLU A 51 -14.50 -5.39 2.52
N GLN A 52 -13.28 -5.86 2.27
CA GLN A 52 -12.12 -5.52 3.09
C GLN A 52 -11.86 -4.01 3.11
N TRP A 53 -11.90 -3.36 1.95
CA TRP A 53 -11.74 -1.92 1.86
C TRP A 53 -12.92 -1.16 2.49
N ARG A 54 -14.15 -1.67 2.37
CA ARG A 54 -15.31 -1.09 3.06
C ARG A 54 -15.11 -1.09 4.57
N GLN A 55 -14.61 -2.19 5.13
CA GLN A 55 -14.29 -2.26 6.55
C GLN A 55 -13.17 -1.27 6.92
N ALA A 56 -12.10 -1.20 6.15
CA ALA A 56 -10.99 -0.28 6.41
C ALA A 56 -11.41 1.21 6.36
N VAL A 57 -12.30 1.57 5.43
CA VAL A 57 -12.78 2.96 5.26
C VAL A 57 -13.83 3.34 6.30
N SER A 58 -14.76 2.43 6.62
CA SER A 58 -15.93 2.76 7.45
C SER A 58 -15.77 2.35 8.91
N ASN A 59 -14.94 1.36 9.22
CA ASN A 59 -14.80 0.74 10.54
C ASN A 59 -13.32 0.56 10.90
N ALA A 60 -12.53 1.64 10.84
CA ALA A 60 -11.13 1.58 11.23
C ALA A 60 -10.95 0.96 12.63
N PRO A 61 -9.97 0.07 12.84
CA PRO A 61 -9.79 -0.62 14.13
C PRO A 61 -9.51 0.30 15.31
N GLY A 62 -9.05 1.52 15.05
CA GLY A 62 -8.73 2.49 16.09
C GLY A 62 -7.99 3.72 15.56
N PRO A 63 -7.52 4.58 16.45
CA PRO A 63 -6.69 5.74 16.09
C PRO A 63 -5.42 5.32 15.34
N GLY A 64 -4.97 6.15 14.42
CA GLY A 64 -3.76 5.90 13.61
C GLY A 64 -3.96 4.98 12.41
N TYR A 65 -5.16 4.43 12.21
CA TYR A 65 -5.52 3.71 10.99
C TYR A 65 -6.15 4.68 10.00
N HIS A 66 -5.51 4.87 8.85
CA HIS A 66 -6.00 5.78 7.83
C HIS A 66 -5.98 5.12 6.44
N VAL A 67 -6.98 5.45 5.65
CA VAL A 67 -7.02 5.15 4.21
C VAL A 67 -7.06 6.45 3.45
N LEU A 68 -6.11 6.64 2.54
CA LEU A 68 -5.98 7.81 1.69
C LEU A 68 -6.21 7.44 0.23
N VAL A 69 -6.78 8.33 -0.53
CA VAL A 69 -6.88 8.17 -1.99
C VAL A 69 -6.22 9.36 -2.70
N ALA A 70 -5.52 9.06 -3.79
CA ALA A 70 -5.07 10.06 -4.75
C ALA A 70 -6.16 10.27 -5.79
N CYS A 71 -6.42 11.53 -6.11
CA CYS A 71 -7.41 11.92 -7.10
C CYS A 71 -6.75 12.69 -8.25
N ASP A 72 -7.27 12.45 -9.46
CA ASP A 72 -7.04 13.25 -10.65
C ASP A 72 -8.40 13.82 -11.08
N GLY A 73 -8.67 15.08 -10.72
CA GLY A 73 -10.02 15.62 -10.74
C GLY A 73 -10.96 14.81 -9.87
N PRO A 74 -12.13 14.37 -10.40
CA PRO A 74 -13.08 13.55 -9.64
C PRO A 74 -12.71 12.05 -9.57
N ARG A 75 -11.68 11.60 -10.30
CA ARG A 75 -11.31 10.18 -10.39
C ARG A 75 -10.36 9.80 -9.26
N VAL A 76 -10.66 8.73 -8.54
CA VAL A 76 -9.70 8.06 -7.67
C VAL A 76 -8.75 7.24 -8.54
N VAL A 77 -7.44 7.51 -8.40
CA VAL A 77 -6.36 6.91 -9.21
C VAL A 77 -5.30 6.20 -8.39
N GLY A 78 -5.36 6.28 -7.07
CA GLY A 78 -4.44 5.56 -6.20
C GLY A 78 -4.95 5.49 -4.76
N VAL A 79 -4.35 4.63 -3.97
CA VAL A 79 -4.69 4.37 -2.57
C VAL A 79 -3.44 4.18 -1.72
N ALA A 80 -3.48 4.65 -0.48
CA ALA A 80 -2.55 4.26 0.56
C ALA A 80 -3.33 3.90 1.83
N SER A 81 -2.90 2.86 2.53
CA SER A 81 -3.42 2.48 3.84
C SER A 81 -2.26 2.42 4.83
N ILE A 82 -2.45 3.05 5.98
CA ILE A 82 -1.47 3.09 7.05
C ILE A 82 -2.07 2.66 8.38
N ALA A 83 -1.20 2.15 9.25
CA ALA A 83 -1.57 1.71 10.58
C ALA A 83 -0.44 2.01 11.58
N PRO A 84 -0.76 2.13 12.88
CA PRO A 84 0.25 2.24 13.92
C PRO A 84 0.97 0.90 14.12
N VAL A 85 2.25 0.97 14.49
CA VAL A 85 3.05 -0.18 14.94
C VAL A 85 3.47 0.07 16.36
N ALA A 86 3.08 -0.83 17.27
CA ALA A 86 3.51 -0.76 18.65
C ALA A 86 5.03 -0.87 18.75
N PRO A 87 5.70 -0.08 19.59
CA PRO A 87 7.13 -0.20 19.81
C PRO A 87 7.47 -1.54 20.46
N ALA A 88 8.64 -2.08 20.12
CA ALA A 88 9.16 -3.29 20.76
C ALA A 88 9.54 -3.05 22.24
N ASP A 89 9.90 -1.83 22.58
CA ASP A 89 10.20 -1.36 23.92
C ASP A 89 9.25 -0.21 24.28
N PRO A 90 8.56 -0.24 25.45
CA PRO A 90 7.66 0.84 25.88
C PRO A 90 8.31 2.22 26.00
N LEU A 91 9.64 2.30 26.05
CA LEU A 91 10.39 3.56 26.08
C LEU A 91 10.67 4.14 24.69
N GLN A 92 10.37 3.41 23.64
CA GLN A 92 10.51 3.86 22.26
C GLN A 92 9.21 4.48 21.77
N ALA A 93 9.33 5.45 20.84
CA ALA A 93 8.17 5.98 20.14
C ALA A 93 7.50 4.90 19.26
N PRO A 94 6.19 5.00 19.05
CA PRO A 94 5.50 4.11 18.11
C PRO A 94 6.03 4.33 16.69
N GLY A 95 5.97 3.27 15.89
CA GLY A 95 6.19 3.36 14.45
C GLY A 95 4.89 3.41 13.67
N GLY A 96 5.01 3.61 12.38
CA GLY A 96 3.91 3.47 11.44
C GLY A 96 4.24 2.46 10.34
N ILE A 97 3.21 1.84 9.76
CA ILE A 97 3.37 0.94 8.63
C ILE A 97 2.48 1.39 7.47
N VAL A 98 3.03 1.40 6.27
CA VAL A 98 2.27 1.48 5.03
C VAL A 98 1.88 0.05 4.65
N LEU A 99 0.59 -0.25 4.78
CA LEU A 99 0.02 -1.58 4.50
C LEU A 99 -0.26 -1.78 3.01
N ALA A 100 -0.67 -0.70 2.33
CA ALA A 100 -0.92 -0.67 0.90
C ALA A 100 -0.51 0.69 0.34
N LEU A 101 0.06 0.70 -0.86
CA LEU A 101 0.36 1.90 -1.62
C LEU A 101 0.31 1.53 -3.10
N GLU A 102 -0.83 1.79 -3.73
CA GLU A 102 -1.06 1.40 -5.11
C GLU A 102 -1.55 2.59 -5.94
N VAL A 103 -1.11 2.64 -7.19
CA VAL A 103 -1.57 3.59 -8.20
C VAL A 103 -2.05 2.79 -9.40
N ASP A 104 -3.20 3.17 -9.94
CA ASP A 104 -3.73 2.54 -11.16
C ASP A 104 -2.66 2.56 -12.26
N PRO A 105 -2.34 1.41 -12.89
CA PRO A 105 -1.28 1.33 -13.89
C PRO A 105 -1.26 2.44 -14.94
N PRO A 106 -2.40 2.87 -15.53
CA PRO A 106 -2.42 3.97 -16.50
C PRO A 106 -2.03 5.33 -15.91
N ASP A 107 -2.21 5.52 -14.59
CA ASP A 107 -1.98 6.78 -13.88
C ASP A 107 -0.64 6.79 -13.10
N GLN A 108 0.22 5.78 -13.31
CA GLN A 108 1.54 5.69 -12.70
C GLN A 108 2.53 6.69 -13.33
N ARG A 109 3.65 6.92 -12.62
CA ARG A 109 4.78 7.76 -13.07
C ARG A 109 4.47 9.25 -13.25
N VAL A 110 3.32 9.74 -12.79
CA VAL A 110 2.93 11.15 -12.79
C VAL A 110 2.86 11.76 -11.39
N GLY A 111 3.43 11.06 -10.39
CA GLY A 111 3.65 11.57 -9.03
C GLY A 111 2.54 11.26 -8.02
N HIS A 112 1.51 10.50 -8.37
CA HIS A 112 0.45 10.12 -7.41
C HIS A 112 0.98 9.29 -6.24
N GLY A 113 1.85 8.30 -6.50
CA GLY A 113 2.46 7.48 -5.45
C GLY A 113 3.30 8.30 -4.46
N SER A 114 4.08 9.25 -4.97
CA SER A 114 4.90 10.13 -4.11
C SER A 114 4.04 11.03 -3.23
N ARG A 115 2.92 11.56 -3.76
CA ARG A 115 1.98 12.38 -2.97
C ARG A 115 1.26 11.54 -1.91
N LEU A 116 0.85 10.31 -2.24
CA LEU A 116 0.25 9.39 -1.29
C LEU A 116 1.22 9.05 -0.15
N LEU A 117 2.46 8.71 -0.48
CA LEU A 117 3.48 8.39 0.52
C LEU A 117 3.79 9.60 1.41
N ALA A 118 3.92 10.79 0.84
CA ALA A 118 4.16 12.02 1.61
C ALA A 118 2.99 12.29 2.58
N ALA A 119 1.74 12.22 2.11
CA ALA A 119 0.57 12.42 2.97
C ALA A 119 0.45 11.33 4.05
N ALA A 120 0.79 10.09 3.72
CA ALA A 120 0.83 8.99 4.69
C ALA A 120 1.87 9.25 5.80
N VAL A 121 3.08 9.67 5.41
CA VAL A 121 4.15 10.01 6.38
C VAL A 121 3.76 11.20 7.25
N ASP A 122 3.13 12.23 6.69
CA ASP A 122 2.66 13.38 7.46
C ASP A 122 1.61 13.00 8.51
N LEU A 123 0.68 12.09 8.17
CA LEU A 123 -0.30 11.56 9.12
C LEU A 123 0.38 10.71 10.21
N LEU A 124 1.30 9.83 9.84
CA LEU A 124 2.04 9.03 10.82
C LEU A 124 2.81 9.90 11.82
N ARG A 125 3.45 10.98 11.35
CA ARG A 125 4.09 11.96 12.23
C ARG A 125 3.09 12.66 13.16
N ALA A 126 1.94 13.05 12.62
CA ALA A 126 0.87 13.67 13.41
C ALA A 126 0.32 12.73 14.48
N ASP A 127 0.33 11.43 14.22
CA ASP A 127 -0.05 10.38 15.17
C ASP A 127 1.08 10.01 16.15
N GLY A 128 2.25 10.65 16.03
CA GLY A 128 3.38 10.49 16.94
C GLY A 128 4.38 9.41 16.56
N ALA A 129 4.32 8.88 15.33
CA ALA A 129 5.31 7.92 14.84
C ALA A 129 6.64 8.62 14.53
N ASP A 130 7.75 7.98 14.87
CA ASP A 130 9.11 8.43 14.55
C ASP A 130 9.77 7.64 13.42
N GLN A 131 9.09 6.60 12.94
CA GLN A 131 9.56 5.77 11.85
C GLN A 131 8.38 5.24 11.01
N VAL A 132 8.63 5.04 9.73
CA VAL A 132 7.71 4.39 8.79
C VAL A 132 8.35 3.12 8.25
N GLN A 133 7.55 2.09 8.11
CA GLN A 133 7.97 0.83 7.49
C GLN A 133 6.95 0.33 6.48
N THR A 134 7.39 -0.53 5.57
CA THR A 134 6.55 -1.29 4.64
C THR A 134 7.22 -2.60 4.27
N TRP A 135 6.43 -3.54 3.73
CA TRP A 135 6.94 -4.81 3.22
C TRP A 135 6.94 -4.79 1.70
N VAL A 136 8.01 -5.25 1.10
CA VAL A 136 8.21 -5.29 -0.35
C VAL A 136 8.47 -6.73 -0.77
N VAL A 137 7.73 -7.20 -1.76
CA VAL A 137 7.92 -8.51 -2.35
C VAL A 137 9.31 -8.58 -2.99
N ASP A 138 10.04 -9.64 -2.69
CA ASP A 138 11.38 -9.86 -3.24
C ASP A 138 11.31 -9.89 -4.78
N GLY A 139 12.17 -9.09 -5.41
CA GLY A 139 12.17 -8.92 -6.86
C GLY A 139 11.28 -7.79 -7.40
N ASP A 140 10.47 -7.10 -6.58
CA ASP A 140 9.75 -5.89 -7.01
C ASP A 140 10.70 -4.68 -7.08
N THR A 141 11.57 -4.69 -8.07
CA THR A 141 12.59 -3.66 -8.28
C THR A 141 11.99 -2.27 -8.52
N ALA A 142 10.79 -2.19 -9.07
CA ALA A 142 10.11 -0.91 -9.28
C ALA A 142 9.69 -0.27 -7.96
N ARG A 143 9.16 -1.06 -7.02
CA ARG A 143 8.81 -0.62 -5.66
C ARG A 143 10.07 -0.27 -4.86
N GLU A 144 11.10 -1.09 -4.92
CA GLU A 144 12.39 -0.84 -4.27
C GLU A 144 13.00 0.50 -4.73
N HIS A 145 13.02 0.74 -6.03
CA HIS A 145 13.52 1.99 -6.60
C HIS A 145 12.69 3.20 -6.14
N PHE A 146 11.37 3.08 -6.14
CA PHE A 146 10.46 4.12 -5.68
C PHE A 146 10.70 4.46 -4.20
N LEU A 147 10.77 3.45 -3.33
CA LEU A 147 10.97 3.63 -1.89
C LEU A 147 12.37 4.18 -1.58
N SER A 148 13.39 3.70 -2.27
CA SER A 148 14.76 4.22 -2.15
C SER A 148 14.82 5.71 -2.51
N GLY A 149 14.15 6.11 -3.59
CA GLY A 149 14.01 7.52 -3.97
C GLY A 149 13.26 8.38 -2.96
N ALA A 150 12.42 7.78 -2.14
CA ALA A 150 11.71 8.43 -1.03
C ALA A 150 12.47 8.38 0.31
N GLY A 151 13.67 7.79 0.35
CA GLY A 151 14.52 7.73 1.54
C GLY A 151 14.31 6.51 2.43
N LEU A 152 13.51 5.53 2.01
CA LEU A 152 13.41 4.25 2.71
C LEU A 152 14.50 3.30 2.23
N GLY A 153 14.91 2.40 3.11
CA GLY A 153 15.88 1.34 2.79
C GLY A 153 15.56 0.02 3.49
N PRO A 154 16.09 -1.11 2.98
CA PRO A 154 15.91 -2.40 3.63
C PRO A 154 16.69 -2.45 4.95
N ASP A 155 16.12 -3.08 5.99
CA ASP A 155 16.76 -3.25 7.29
C ASP A 155 17.23 -4.69 7.55
N GLY A 156 17.17 -5.55 6.55
CA GLY A 156 17.57 -6.94 6.62
C GLY A 156 16.51 -7.89 7.18
N ARG A 157 15.37 -7.40 7.63
CA ARG A 157 14.27 -8.25 8.08
C ARG A 157 13.48 -8.77 6.88
N THR A 158 13.17 -10.07 6.91
CA THR A 158 12.37 -10.73 5.90
C THR A 158 11.23 -11.51 6.55
N ARG A 159 10.17 -11.75 5.78
CA ARG A 159 9.10 -12.68 6.14
C ARG A 159 8.68 -13.51 4.94
N ARG A 160 8.09 -14.67 5.22
CA ARG A 160 7.53 -15.57 4.19
C ARG A 160 6.02 -15.62 4.34
N LEU A 161 5.31 -15.46 3.24
CA LEU A 161 3.86 -15.52 3.19
C LEU A 161 3.40 -16.61 2.23
N ALA A 162 2.46 -17.44 2.68
CA ALA A 162 1.74 -18.34 1.79
C ALA A 162 0.68 -17.54 1.04
N THR A 163 0.70 -17.57 -0.30
CA THR A 163 -0.17 -16.76 -1.16
C THR A 163 -1.26 -17.56 -1.85
N GLY A 164 -1.32 -18.86 -1.62
CA GLY A 164 -2.32 -19.76 -2.20
C GLY A 164 -1.76 -21.14 -2.53
N PRO A 165 -2.55 -22.01 -3.16
CA PRO A 165 -2.08 -23.29 -3.64
C PRO A 165 -1.10 -23.08 -4.81
N GLY A 166 0.09 -23.64 -4.68
CA GLY A 166 1.07 -23.72 -5.75
C GLY A 166 0.86 -24.94 -6.65
N PRO A 167 1.71 -25.13 -7.66
CA PRO A 167 1.80 -26.37 -8.40
C PRO A 167 2.05 -27.52 -7.43
N ASP A 168 1.44 -28.66 -7.66
CA ASP A 168 1.62 -29.88 -6.85
C ASP A 168 1.07 -29.85 -5.41
N ASP A 169 0.01 -29.06 -5.13
CA ASP A 169 -0.62 -28.91 -3.79
C ASP A 169 0.31 -28.34 -2.71
N GLU A 170 1.51 -27.90 -3.04
CA GLU A 170 2.36 -27.14 -2.12
C GLU A 170 1.91 -25.67 -2.06
N ALA A 171 1.98 -25.06 -0.86
CA ALA A 171 1.65 -23.65 -0.73
C ALA A 171 2.66 -22.78 -1.51
N HIS A 172 2.18 -21.94 -2.40
CA HIS A 172 3.01 -20.92 -3.03
C HIS A 172 3.44 -19.90 -1.96
N VAL A 173 4.75 -19.69 -1.83
CA VAL A 173 5.33 -18.84 -0.79
C VAL A 173 6.11 -17.70 -1.42
N VAL A 174 5.79 -16.50 -1.04
CA VAL A 174 6.55 -15.28 -1.37
C VAL A 174 7.38 -14.82 -0.19
N THR A 175 8.56 -14.30 -0.48
CA THR A 175 9.40 -13.63 0.51
C THR A 175 9.21 -12.13 0.35
N GLU A 176 9.12 -11.43 1.49
CA GLU A 176 9.12 -9.98 1.53
C GLU A 176 10.25 -9.46 2.40
N ALA A 177 10.87 -8.37 1.98
CA ALA A 177 11.84 -7.61 2.76
C ALA A 177 11.17 -6.39 3.39
N ARG A 178 11.57 -6.08 4.63
CA ARG A 178 11.11 -4.86 5.30
C ARG A 178 11.96 -3.67 4.90
N TRP A 179 11.28 -2.61 4.48
CA TRP A 179 11.86 -1.30 4.18
C TRP A 179 11.40 -0.29 5.22
N TYR A 180 12.28 0.58 5.68
CA TYR A 180 11.96 1.56 6.69
C TYR A 180 12.73 2.87 6.52
N ALA A 181 12.26 3.92 7.17
CA ALA A 181 12.96 5.18 7.37
C ALA A 181 12.55 5.79 8.73
N SER A 182 13.42 6.60 9.31
CA SER A 182 13.04 7.56 10.37
C SER A 182 12.30 8.74 9.73
N ILE A 183 11.26 9.26 10.40
CA ILE A 183 10.40 10.32 9.88
C ILE A 183 10.23 11.45 10.88
#